data_ddd20dcd2dca372a7362ea79ff589834
#
_entry.id   ddd20dcd2dca372a7362ea79ff589834
#
_cell.length_a   1.000
_cell.length_b   1.000
_cell.length_c   1.000
_cell.angle_alpha   90.00
_cell.angle_beta   90.00
_cell.angle_gamma   90.00
#
_symmetry.space_group_name_H-M   'P 1'
#
loop_
_entity.id
_entity.type
_entity.pdbx_description
1 polymer ?
#
loop_
_entity_poly.entity_id
_entity_poly.type
_entity_poly.pdbx_seq_one_letter_code
_entity_poly.pdbx_strand_id
1 'polypeptide(L)'
;NSILKNGKEVKLDMADKIQNAYESSKNIYDDVLTQGNIFSKLYIKLFWNGTNDNDIAQKVLSYIPNDFSGNLLDVPVGTAVFTEHKWIALKDAHIACLDYSMDMLEQAKKRFDGYTHIKCIQGDVSNLKMNDESCDIVVSMNGFHAFPDKKKAFQETWRVLKPGETFIGCLYIRGKSKRTDWLVNHILSKKGWFTPPFQTEEELRNILKEMYKQIDLHIDGSMVYFCCTK
;
A
#
# COMPACT_ATOMS: atom_id res chain seq x y z
N ASN A 1 -32.27 13.89 2.90
CA ASN A 1 -32.28 12.83 1.87
C ASN A 1 -31.34 13.11 0.68
N SER A 2 -30.97 14.37 0.38
CA SER A 2 -30.05 14.75 -0.71
C SER A 2 -28.57 14.58 -0.33
N ILE A 3 -28.22 14.68 0.95
CA ILE A 3 -26.82 14.58 1.44
C ILE A 3 -26.31 13.14 1.37
N LEU A 4 -27.14 12.12 1.58
CA LEU A 4 -26.75 10.72 1.52
C LEU A 4 -26.56 10.21 0.07
N LYS A 5 -27.29 10.77 -0.91
CA LYS A 5 -27.08 10.47 -2.34
C LYS A 5 -25.74 11.00 -2.83
N ASN A 6 -25.39 12.23 -2.49
CA ASN A 6 -24.14 12.86 -2.91
C ASN A 6 -22.90 12.14 -2.34
N GLY A 7 -22.96 11.62 -1.12
CA GLY A 7 -21.83 10.88 -0.54
C GLY A 7 -21.56 9.53 -1.21
N LYS A 8 -22.59 8.87 -1.74
CA LYS A 8 -22.43 7.60 -2.47
C LYS A 8 -21.92 7.82 -3.90
N GLU A 9 -22.39 8.84 -4.57
CA GLU A 9 -21.94 9.24 -5.92
C GLU A 9 -20.49 9.72 -5.92
N VAL A 10 -20.07 10.50 -4.92
CA VAL A 10 -18.67 10.95 -4.79
C VAL A 10 -17.70 9.79 -4.51
N LYS A 11 -18.11 8.80 -3.72
CA LYS A 11 -17.28 7.61 -3.48
C LYS A 11 -17.15 6.71 -4.70
N LEU A 12 -18.22 6.50 -5.45
CA LEU A 12 -18.20 5.72 -6.70
C LEU A 12 -17.31 6.42 -7.75
N ASP A 13 -17.49 7.71 -7.96
CA ASP A 13 -16.70 8.53 -8.91
C ASP A 13 -15.19 8.55 -8.57
N MET A 14 -14.83 8.53 -7.27
CA MET A 14 -13.43 8.50 -6.86
C MET A 14 -12.79 7.12 -7.04
N ALA A 15 -13.53 6.05 -6.77
CA ALA A 15 -13.08 4.68 -7.01
C ALA A 15 -12.91 4.39 -8.51
N ASP A 16 -13.86 4.85 -9.32
CA ASP A 16 -13.79 4.75 -10.78
C ASP A 16 -12.62 5.56 -11.36
N LYS A 17 -12.32 6.74 -10.81
CA LYS A 17 -11.15 7.54 -11.20
C LYS A 17 -9.84 6.85 -10.88
N ILE A 18 -9.73 6.21 -9.72
CA ILE A 18 -8.56 5.42 -9.34
C ILE A 18 -8.38 4.25 -10.29
N GLN A 19 -9.44 3.50 -10.57
CA GLN A 19 -9.40 2.39 -11.52
C GLN A 19 -8.99 2.84 -12.93
N ASN A 20 -9.60 3.89 -13.45
CA ASN A 20 -9.28 4.45 -14.77
C ASN A 20 -7.85 5.01 -14.84
N ALA A 21 -7.33 5.56 -13.73
CA ALA A 21 -5.94 6.04 -13.67
C ALA A 21 -4.94 4.89 -13.78
N TYR A 22 -5.22 3.77 -13.14
CA TYR A 22 -4.39 2.56 -13.24
C TYR A 22 -4.50 1.89 -14.61
N GLU A 23 -5.68 1.84 -15.21
CA GLU A 23 -5.89 1.30 -16.57
C GLU A 23 -5.05 2.03 -17.63
N SER A 24 -4.97 3.36 -17.55
CA SER A 24 -4.21 4.18 -18.50
C SER A 24 -2.69 4.16 -18.30
N SER A 25 -2.21 3.60 -17.19
CA SER A 25 -0.82 3.76 -16.74
C SER A 25 -0.09 2.44 -16.45
N LYS A 26 -0.68 1.28 -16.76
CA LYS A 26 -0.15 -0.06 -16.44
C LYS A 26 1.36 -0.23 -16.71
N ASN A 27 1.78 0.06 -17.93
CA ASN A 27 3.18 -0.15 -18.34
C ASN A 27 4.12 0.93 -17.80
N ILE A 28 3.60 2.16 -17.63
CA ILE A 28 4.38 3.30 -17.11
C ILE A 28 4.62 3.14 -15.61
N TYR A 29 3.66 2.54 -14.89
CA TYR A 29 3.74 2.35 -13.44
C TYR A 29 4.89 1.40 -13.07
N ASP A 30 4.95 0.23 -13.69
CA ASP A 30 6.02 -0.74 -13.46
C ASP A 30 7.39 -0.20 -13.91
N ASP A 31 7.49 0.50 -15.05
CA ASP A 31 8.73 1.12 -15.53
C ASP A 31 9.24 2.24 -14.60
N VAL A 32 8.35 3.04 -14.04
CA VAL A 32 8.71 4.10 -13.08
C VAL A 32 9.16 3.49 -11.76
N LEU A 33 8.45 2.47 -11.25
CA LEU A 33 8.77 1.83 -9.97
C LEU A 33 10.04 0.98 -10.04
N THR A 34 10.30 0.31 -11.16
CA THR A 34 11.48 -0.56 -11.32
C THR A 34 12.72 0.15 -11.87
N GLN A 35 12.66 1.48 -12.06
CA GLN A 35 13.76 2.29 -12.60
C GLN A 35 14.26 1.83 -14.00
N GLY A 36 13.35 1.33 -14.83
CA GLY A 36 13.65 0.73 -16.13
C GLY A 36 14.36 1.65 -17.14
N ASN A 37 14.29 2.98 -16.98
CA ASN A 37 14.93 3.93 -17.90
C ASN A 37 15.58 5.14 -17.19
N ILE A 38 16.40 5.91 -17.93
CA ILE A 38 17.12 7.10 -17.43
C ILE A 38 16.17 8.19 -16.95
N PHE A 39 14.98 8.32 -17.58
CA PHE A 39 13.97 9.32 -17.20
C PHE A 39 13.34 9.00 -15.84
N SER A 40 13.08 7.72 -15.52
CA SER A 40 12.58 7.34 -14.21
C SER A 40 13.60 7.59 -13.10
N LYS A 41 14.90 7.34 -13.36
CA LYS A 41 15.99 7.67 -12.40
C LYS A 41 16.11 9.16 -12.15
N LEU A 42 15.98 9.98 -13.22
CA LEU A 42 16.00 11.44 -13.09
C LEU A 42 14.78 11.95 -12.34
N TYR A 43 13.61 11.39 -12.61
CA TYR A 43 12.36 11.69 -11.92
C TYR A 43 12.48 11.39 -10.42
N ILE A 44 12.92 10.21 -10.04
CA ILE A 44 13.16 9.80 -8.65
C ILE A 44 14.16 10.76 -7.98
N LYS A 45 15.27 11.08 -8.63
CA LYS A 45 16.27 11.99 -8.07
C LYS A 45 15.75 13.41 -7.87
N LEU A 46 14.96 13.95 -8.81
CA LEU A 46 14.48 15.33 -8.77
C LEU A 46 13.31 15.52 -7.80
N PHE A 47 12.37 14.56 -7.74
CA PHE A 47 11.11 14.72 -7.05
C PHE A 47 11.03 13.92 -5.75
N TRP A 48 11.71 12.79 -5.66
CA TRP A 48 11.74 11.92 -4.50
C TRP A 48 13.05 12.02 -3.69
N ASN A 49 13.86 13.02 -3.99
CA ASN A 49 15.13 13.31 -3.30
C ASN A 49 16.09 12.11 -3.26
N GLY A 50 16.02 11.26 -4.28
CA GLY A 50 16.81 10.04 -4.39
C GLY A 50 16.25 8.83 -3.65
N THR A 51 15.13 8.96 -2.95
CA THR A 51 14.44 7.83 -2.31
C THR A 51 14.04 6.80 -3.37
N ASN A 52 14.41 5.54 -3.13
CA ASN A 52 14.19 4.43 -4.04
C ASN A 52 13.15 3.48 -3.46
N ASP A 53 12.03 3.30 -4.17
CA ASP A 53 10.97 2.39 -3.74
C ASP A 53 11.44 0.95 -3.56
N ASN A 54 12.42 0.48 -4.36
CA ASN A 54 12.98 -0.87 -4.19
C ASN A 54 13.75 -1.01 -2.86
N ASP A 55 14.51 0.02 -2.44
CA ASP A 55 15.25 0.00 -1.18
C ASP A 55 14.28 0.03 0.01
N ILE A 56 13.21 0.83 -0.09
CA ILE A 56 12.13 0.84 0.92
C ILE A 56 11.42 -0.50 0.95
N ALA A 57 11.08 -1.07 -0.21
CA ALA A 57 10.44 -2.38 -0.29
C ALA A 57 11.29 -3.47 0.38
N GLN A 58 12.60 -3.49 0.14
CA GLN A 58 13.51 -4.44 0.79
C GLN A 58 13.53 -4.24 2.32
N LYS A 59 13.56 -3.00 2.80
CA LYS A 59 13.50 -2.69 4.25
C LYS A 59 12.18 -3.17 4.85
N VAL A 60 11.05 -2.91 4.20
CA VAL A 60 9.72 -3.38 4.64
C VAL A 60 9.68 -4.91 4.68
N LEU A 61 10.12 -5.58 3.61
CA LEU A 61 10.10 -7.04 3.51
C LEU A 61 11.09 -7.72 4.46
N SER A 62 12.13 -7.00 4.94
CA SER A 62 13.09 -7.54 5.91
C SER A 62 12.49 -7.76 7.29
N TYR A 63 11.39 -7.10 7.63
CA TYR A 63 10.64 -7.35 8.87
C TYR A 63 9.95 -8.73 8.89
N ILE A 64 9.80 -9.38 7.73
CA ILE A 64 9.12 -10.67 7.61
C ILE A 64 10.18 -11.79 7.62
N PRO A 65 10.16 -12.71 8.60
CA PRO A 65 11.06 -13.85 8.62
C PRO A 65 11.01 -14.67 7.32
N ASN A 66 12.13 -15.25 6.92
CA ASN A 66 12.18 -16.07 5.69
C ASN A 66 11.50 -17.45 5.85
N ASP A 67 11.30 -17.87 7.06
CA ASP A 67 10.62 -19.10 7.48
C ASP A 67 9.20 -18.84 8.03
N PHE A 68 8.65 -17.66 7.75
CA PHE A 68 7.29 -17.33 8.20
C PHE A 68 6.26 -18.33 7.65
N SER A 69 5.41 -18.82 8.55
CA SER A 69 4.38 -19.82 8.26
C SER A 69 3.07 -19.44 8.95
N GLY A 70 2.37 -18.45 8.45
CA GLY A 70 1.13 -17.96 9.05
C GLY A 70 0.21 -17.37 7.99
N ASN A 71 -0.82 -16.66 8.43
CA ASN A 71 -1.72 -15.93 7.55
C ASN A 71 -1.19 -14.52 7.32
N LEU A 72 -0.93 -14.18 6.06
CA LEU A 72 -0.46 -12.87 5.66
C LEU A 72 -1.47 -12.19 4.73
N LEU A 73 -1.79 -10.93 5.00
CA LEU A 73 -2.56 -10.08 4.11
C LEU A 73 -1.64 -9.03 3.48
N ASP A 74 -1.55 -8.99 2.15
CA ASP A 74 -0.91 -7.93 1.36
C ASP A 74 -2.00 -7.04 0.76
N VAL A 75 -2.06 -5.76 1.15
CA VAL A 75 -3.11 -4.81 0.74
C VAL A 75 -2.64 -3.35 0.67
N PRO A 76 -2.70 -2.71 -0.51
CA PRO A 76 -3.01 -3.27 -1.82
C PRO A 76 -1.81 -4.02 -2.37
N VAL A 77 -2.06 -5.15 -3.02
CA VAL A 77 -0.97 -5.91 -3.66
C VAL A 77 -0.43 -5.23 -4.92
N GLY A 78 -1.26 -4.39 -5.57
CA GLY A 78 -0.91 -3.79 -6.84
C GLY A 78 -0.62 -4.85 -7.90
N THR A 79 0.47 -4.67 -8.65
CA THR A 79 0.99 -5.65 -9.60
C THR A 79 1.86 -6.73 -8.94
N ALA A 80 2.07 -6.68 -7.63
CA ALA A 80 2.97 -7.53 -6.86
C ALA A 80 4.46 -7.39 -7.22
N VAL A 81 4.87 -6.33 -7.92
CA VAL A 81 6.24 -6.15 -8.43
C VAL A 81 7.31 -6.16 -7.32
N PHE A 82 6.98 -5.68 -6.12
CA PHE A 82 7.90 -5.65 -4.98
C PHE A 82 7.86 -6.92 -4.12
N THR A 83 6.73 -7.63 -4.12
CA THR A 83 6.46 -8.70 -3.16
C THR A 83 6.57 -10.10 -3.75
N GLU A 84 6.56 -10.22 -5.08
CA GLU A 84 6.56 -11.49 -5.84
C GLU A 84 7.57 -12.51 -5.30
N HIS A 85 8.86 -12.15 -5.29
CA HIS A 85 9.92 -13.08 -4.88
C HIS A 85 9.80 -13.52 -3.43
N LYS A 86 9.40 -12.61 -2.54
CA LYS A 86 9.22 -12.91 -1.12
C LYS A 86 8.03 -13.83 -0.90
N TRP A 87 6.87 -13.53 -1.52
CA TRP A 87 5.67 -14.36 -1.36
C TRP A 87 5.85 -15.76 -1.93
N ILE A 88 6.48 -15.90 -3.09
CA ILE A 88 6.78 -17.21 -3.69
C ILE A 88 7.70 -18.05 -2.79
N ALA A 89 8.63 -17.42 -2.08
CA ALA A 89 9.57 -18.11 -1.20
C ALA A 89 8.92 -18.62 0.11
N LEU A 90 7.84 -17.98 0.59
CA LEU A 90 7.15 -18.32 1.84
C LEU A 90 6.14 -19.45 1.63
N LYS A 91 6.62 -20.65 1.29
CA LYS A 91 5.79 -21.79 0.85
C LYS A 91 4.83 -22.33 1.92
N ASP A 92 5.17 -22.14 3.19
CA ASP A 92 4.38 -22.61 4.34
C ASP A 92 3.41 -21.55 4.86
N ALA A 93 3.41 -20.33 4.28
CA ALA A 93 2.46 -19.28 4.61
C ALA A 93 1.18 -19.38 3.79
N HIS A 94 0.09 -18.79 4.32
CA HIS A 94 -1.16 -18.57 3.59
C HIS A 94 -1.27 -17.08 3.28
N ILE A 95 -1.08 -16.70 2.02
CA ILE A 95 -0.99 -15.30 1.60
C ILE A 95 -2.24 -14.88 0.84
N ALA A 96 -2.94 -13.88 1.39
CA ALA A 96 -4.04 -13.20 0.72
C ALA A 96 -3.53 -11.88 0.13
N CYS A 97 -3.53 -11.78 -1.19
CA CYS A 97 -3.16 -10.59 -1.96
C CYS A 97 -4.43 -9.86 -2.38
N LEU A 98 -4.72 -8.70 -1.78
CA LEU A 98 -5.96 -7.97 -2.01
C LEU A 98 -5.70 -6.66 -2.76
N ASP A 99 -6.49 -6.40 -3.78
CA ASP A 99 -6.52 -5.11 -4.47
C ASP A 99 -7.94 -4.72 -4.88
N TYR A 100 -8.20 -3.43 -4.97
CA TYR A 100 -9.47 -2.89 -5.49
C TYR A 100 -9.52 -2.95 -7.02
N SER A 101 -8.38 -2.69 -7.68
CA SER A 101 -8.24 -2.67 -9.12
C SER A 101 -8.11 -4.08 -9.69
N MET A 102 -9.08 -4.49 -10.52
CA MET A 102 -9.00 -5.77 -11.23
C MET A 102 -7.78 -5.86 -12.15
N ASP A 103 -7.41 -4.76 -12.80
CA ASP A 103 -6.27 -4.72 -13.71
C ASP A 103 -4.94 -4.97 -13.02
N MET A 104 -4.76 -4.38 -11.81
CA MET A 104 -3.59 -4.66 -10.97
C MET A 104 -3.60 -6.12 -10.51
N LEU A 105 -4.76 -6.59 -10.06
CA LEU A 105 -4.92 -7.94 -9.55
C LEU A 105 -4.67 -9.01 -10.63
N GLU A 106 -5.05 -8.75 -11.89
CA GLU A 106 -4.75 -9.66 -13.00
C GLU A 106 -3.25 -9.80 -13.27
N GLN A 107 -2.48 -8.72 -13.11
CA GLN A 107 -1.03 -8.77 -13.22
C GLN A 107 -0.42 -9.56 -12.05
N ALA A 108 -0.88 -9.32 -10.83
CA ALA A 108 -0.49 -10.10 -9.66
C ALA A 108 -0.82 -11.58 -9.83
N LYS A 109 -2.01 -11.94 -10.32
CA LYS A 109 -2.39 -13.33 -10.62
C LYS A 109 -1.45 -14.01 -11.59
N LYS A 110 -1.01 -13.31 -12.65
CA LYS A 110 -0.03 -13.86 -13.61
C LYS A 110 1.32 -14.16 -12.96
N ARG A 111 1.78 -13.31 -12.02
CA ARG A 111 3.03 -13.52 -11.28
C ARG A 111 2.93 -14.70 -10.32
N PHE A 112 1.76 -14.91 -9.75
CA PHE A 112 1.52 -15.97 -8.76
C PHE A 112 0.86 -17.22 -9.35
N ASP A 113 0.84 -17.35 -10.69
CA ASP A 113 0.28 -18.53 -11.33
C ASP A 113 1.03 -19.81 -10.91
N GLY A 114 0.28 -20.84 -10.53
CA GLY A 114 0.83 -22.10 -10.01
C GLY A 114 1.19 -22.13 -8.52
N TYR A 115 1.15 -20.99 -7.81
CA TYR A 115 1.46 -20.93 -6.36
C TYR A 115 0.19 -20.99 -5.52
N THR A 116 -0.19 -22.21 -5.07
CA THR A 116 -1.47 -22.48 -4.39
C THR A 116 -1.61 -21.85 -2.99
N HIS A 117 -0.49 -21.48 -2.35
CA HIS A 117 -0.46 -20.80 -1.07
C HIS A 117 -0.74 -19.30 -1.14
N ILE A 118 -0.81 -18.73 -2.36
CA ILE A 118 -1.08 -17.32 -2.62
C ILE A 118 -2.44 -17.17 -3.29
N LYS A 119 -3.33 -16.34 -2.71
CA LYS A 119 -4.68 -16.09 -3.24
C LYS A 119 -4.86 -14.60 -3.55
N CYS A 120 -5.13 -14.28 -4.81
CA CYS A 120 -5.45 -12.92 -5.24
C CYS A 120 -6.97 -12.67 -5.15
N ILE A 121 -7.37 -11.65 -4.40
CA ILE A 121 -8.76 -11.36 -4.04
C ILE A 121 -9.08 -9.91 -4.39
N GLN A 122 -10.14 -9.67 -5.15
CA GLN A 122 -10.65 -8.31 -5.33
C GLN A 122 -11.38 -7.86 -4.07
N GLY A 123 -11.05 -6.66 -3.57
CA GLY A 123 -11.69 -6.14 -2.37
C GLY A 123 -11.35 -4.69 -2.05
N ASP A 124 -12.12 -4.14 -1.11
CA ASP A 124 -11.93 -2.80 -0.56
C ASP A 124 -11.28 -2.92 0.83
N VAL A 125 -10.11 -2.33 1.01
CA VAL A 125 -9.40 -2.30 2.30
C VAL A 125 -10.23 -1.63 3.40
N SER A 126 -11.14 -0.73 3.05
CA SER A 126 -12.05 -0.09 4.02
C SER A 126 -13.21 -0.98 4.46
N ASN A 127 -13.33 -2.20 3.92
CA ASN A 127 -14.39 -3.16 4.23
C ASN A 127 -13.92 -4.59 3.91
N LEU A 128 -12.90 -5.05 4.62
CA LEU A 128 -12.30 -6.37 4.42
C LEU A 128 -13.29 -7.49 4.74
N LYS A 129 -13.47 -8.42 3.80
CA LYS A 129 -14.31 -9.61 3.99
C LYS A 129 -13.50 -10.73 4.66
N MET A 130 -12.87 -10.41 5.76
CA MET A 130 -12.05 -11.28 6.58
C MET A 130 -12.51 -11.21 8.03
N ASN A 131 -12.33 -12.30 8.76
CA ASN A 131 -12.66 -12.35 10.18
C ASN A 131 -11.72 -11.46 11.00
N ASP A 132 -12.19 -11.01 12.15
CA ASP A 132 -11.36 -10.35 13.15
C ASP A 132 -10.20 -11.29 13.53
N GLU A 133 -9.04 -10.71 13.79
CA GLU A 133 -7.89 -11.44 14.33
C GLU A 133 -7.52 -12.70 13.53
N SER A 134 -7.60 -12.62 12.20
CA SER A 134 -7.35 -13.74 11.28
C SER A 134 -5.95 -13.73 10.66
N CYS A 135 -5.22 -12.58 10.72
CA CYS A 135 -3.90 -12.42 10.11
C CYS A 135 -2.80 -12.33 11.16
N ASP A 136 -1.69 -13.00 10.90
CA ASP A 136 -0.46 -12.91 11.68
C ASP A 136 0.40 -11.74 11.19
N ILE A 137 0.36 -11.42 9.89
CA ILE A 137 1.00 -10.23 9.33
C ILE A 137 0.03 -9.52 8.39
N VAL A 138 -0.02 -8.20 8.49
CA VAL A 138 -0.63 -7.34 7.47
C VAL A 138 0.46 -6.47 6.86
N VAL A 139 0.56 -6.46 5.54
CA VAL A 139 1.51 -5.63 4.77
C VAL A 139 0.74 -4.63 3.93
N SER A 140 1.20 -3.38 3.93
CA SER A 140 0.68 -2.35 3.03
C SER A 140 1.80 -1.52 2.44
N MET A 141 2.13 -1.79 1.20
CA MET A 141 3.17 -1.06 0.48
C MET A 141 2.56 -0.04 -0.46
N ASN A 142 2.87 1.24 -0.22
CA ASN A 142 2.38 2.36 -1.04
C ASN A 142 0.84 2.47 -1.14
N GLY A 143 0.10 1.89 -0.19
CA GLY A 143 -1.37 1.85 -0.22
C GLY A 143 -2.02 3.07 0.43
N PHE A 144 -1.63 3.40 1.65
CA PHE A 144 -2.34 4.39 2.47
C PHE A 144 -2.40 5.80 1.88
N HIS A 145 -1.43 6.20 1.08
CA HIS A 145 -1.52 7.49 0.38
C HIS A 145 -2.52 7.47 -0.80
N ALA A 146 -2.90 6.29 -1.27
CA ALA A 146 -3.87 6.12 -2.35
C ALA A 146 -5.31 5.88 -1.85
N PHE A 147 -5.50 5.31 -0.64
CA PHE A 147 -6.83 4.96 -0.14
C PHE A 147 -7.73 6.18 0.06
N PRO A 148 -8.98 6.15 -0.41
CA PRO A 148 -9.95 7.21 -0.20
C PRO A 148 -10.34 7.39 1.27
N ASP A 149 -10.52 6.31 2.01
CA ASP A 149 -10.91 6.29 3.43
C ASP A 149 -9.78 5.67 4.27
N LYS A 150 -8.73 6.45 4.50
CA LYS A 150 -7.55 6.00 5.25
C LYS A 150 -7.88 5.58 6.68
N LYS A 151 -8.82 6.29 7.33
CA LYS A 151 -9.23 5.97 8.69
C LYS A 151 -9.83 4.57 8.78
N LYS A 152 -10.75 4.23 7.87
CA LYS A 152 -11.32 2.89 7.81
C LYS A 152 -10.29 1.85 7.41
N ALA A 153 -9.38 2.17 6.49
CA ALA A 153 -8.30 1.27 6.12
C ALA A 153 -7.41 0.91 7.33
N PHE A 154 -7.02 1.90 8.17
CA PHE A 154 -6.31 1.63 9.43
C PHE A 154 -7.14 0.78 10.40
N GLN A 155 -8.44 1.07 10.55
CA GLN A 155 -9.33 0.30 11.41
C GLN A 155 -9.47 -1.16 10.96
N GLU A 156 -9.65 -1.40 9.66
CA GLU A 156 -9.81 -2.73 9.10
C GLU A 156 -8.51 -3.55 9.14
N THR A 157 -7.37 -2.95 8.79
CA THR A 157 -6.06 -3.62 8.91
C THR A 157 -5.75 -3.98 10.35
N TRP A 158 -6.12 -3.13 11.31
CA TRP A 158 -5.99 -3.43 12.74
C TRP A 158 -6.98 -4.51 13.18
N ARG A 159 -8.23 -4.49 12.72
CA ARG A 159 -9.27 -5.46 13.09
C ARG A 159 -8.87 -6.88 12.71
N VAL A 160 -8.40 -7.07 11.48
CA VAL A 160 -8.02 -8.40 10.98
C VAL A 160 -6.70 -8.92 11.54
N LEU A 161 -5.85 -8.05 12.09
CA LEU A 161 -4.57 -8.42 12.69
C LEU A 161 -4.79 -9.04 14.07
N LYS A 162 -4.14 -10.16 14.38
CA LYS A 162 -4.18 -10.80 15.69
C LYS A 162 -3.47 -9.96 16.76
N PRO A 163 -3.86 -10.05 18.04
CA PRO A 163 -3.12 -9.43 19.14
C PRO A 163 -1.67 -9.93 19.22
N GLY A 164 -0.73 -9.01 19.39
CA GLY A 164 0.71 -9.33 19.44
C GLY A 164 1.38 -9.45 18.07
N GLU A 165 0.62 -9.42 17.00
CA GLU A 165 1.11 -9.60 15.63
C GLU A 165 1.38 -8.25 14.92
N THR A 166 1.95 -8.28 13.71
CA THR A 166 2.58 -7.10 13.11
C THR A 166 1.87 -6.54 11.89
N PHE A 167 1.74 -5.22 11.88
CA PHE A 167 1.39 -4.42 10.71
C PHE A 167 2.66 -3.75 10.16
N ILE A 168 2.99 -4.03 8.91
CA ILE A 168 4.21 -3.57 8.24
C ILE A 168 3.81 -2.76 7.02
N GLY A 169 4.48 -1.64 6.77
CA GLY A 169 4.12 -0.86 5.59
C GLY A 169 5.04 0.28 5.26
N CYS A 170 4.73 0.92 4.12
CA CYS A 170 5.31 2.18 3.71
C CYS A 170 4.28 3.06 3.02
N LEU A 171 4.44 4.38 3.19
CA LEU A 171 3.60 5.37 2.52
C LEU A 171 4.30 6.73 2.40
N TYR A 172 3.79 7.56 1.50
CA TYR A 172 4.18 8.95 1.40
C TYR A 172 3.63 9.77 2.58
N ILE A 173 4.48 10.67 3.13
CA ILE A 173 4.10 11.68 4.10
C ILE A 173 4.41 13.08 3.56
N ARG A 174 3.50 14.04 3.81
CA ARG A 174 3.68 15.44 3.42
C ARG A 174 4.59 16.20 4.39
N GLY A 175 5.14 17.30 3.93
CA GLY A 175 5.89 18.25 4.77
C GLY A 175 7.39 17.98 4.84
N LYS A 176 7.91 16.95 4.16
CA LYS A 176 9.34 16.64 4.12
C LYS A 176 10.07 17.31 2.95
N SER A 177 9.43 17.44 1.80
CA SER A 177 10.00 18.04 0.60
C SER A 177 8.95 18.87 -0.14
N LYS A 178 9.16 20.17 -0.24
CA LYS A 178 8.26 21.07 -1.00
C LYS A 178 8.09 20.65 -2.45
N ARG A 179 9.14 20.11 -3.08
CA ARG A 179 9.09 19.62 -4.48
C ARG A 179 8.23 18.37 -4.60
N THR A 180 8.41 17.41 -3.70
CA THR A 180 7.62 16.18 -3.65
C THR A 180 6.16 16.50 -3.37
N ASP A 181 5.88 17.36 -2.37
CA ASP A 181 4.52 17.77 -2.01
C ASP A 181 3.83 18.47 -3.20
N TRP A 182 4.55 19.32 -3.92
CA TRP A 182 4.02 19.96 -5.13
C TRP A 182 3.66 18.94 -6.22
N LEU A 183 4.58 18.00 -6.50
CA LEU A 183 4.35 16.91 -7.47
C LEU A 183 3.13 16.07 -7.09
N VAL A 184 3.07 15.63 -5.84
CA VAL A 184 1.96 14.82 -5.31
C VAL A 184 0.64 15.57 -5.46
N ASN A 185 0.57 16.84 -5.03
CA ASN A 185 -0.68 17.60 -5.05
C ASN A 185 -1.15 18.01 -6.46
N HIS A 186 -0.23 18.32 -7.38
CA HIS A 186 -0.58 18.88 -8.67
C HIS A 186 -0.58 17.89 -9.83
N ILE A 187 0.14 16.78 -9.70
CA ILE A 187 0.29 15.78 -10.76
C ILE A 187 -0.27 14.43 -10.33
N LEU A 188 0.29 13.82 -9.27
CA LEU A 188 -0.05 12.43 -8.91
C LEU A 188 -1.48 12.29 -8.39
N SER A 189 -1.96 13.27 -7.61
CA SER A 189 -3.36 13.28 -7.14
C SER A 189 -4.35 13.49 -8.28
N LYS A 190 -4.00 14.30 -9.29
CA LYS A 190 -4.86 14.48 -10.48
C LYS A 190 -4.93 13.23 -11.35
N LYS A 191 -3.88 12.40 -11.32
CA LYS A 191 -3.86 11.10 -11.99
C LYS A 191 -4.58 10.01 -11.20
N GLY A 192 -5.04 10.28 -9.98
CA GLY A 192 -5.70 9.30 -9.12
C GLY A 192 -4.78 8.33 -8.39
N TRP A 193 -3.45 8.49 -8.49
CA TRP A 193 -2.48 7.62 -7.82
C TRP A 193 -2.34 7.94 -6.34
N PHE A 194 -2.64 9.18 -5.96
CA PHE A 194 -2.58 9.70 -4.60
C PHE A 194 -3.89 10.38 -4.25
N THR A 195 -4.44 10.07 -3.09
CA THR A 195 -5.73 10.62 -2.64
C THR A 195 -5.55 11.46 -1.37
N PRO A 196 -5.80 12.77 -1.40
CA PRO A 196 -5.74 13.60 -0.20
C PRO A 196 -6.89 13.27 0.77
N PRO A 197 -6.76 13.64 2.08
CA PRO A 197 -5.63 14.33 2.70
C PRO A 197 -4.44 13.40 2.95
N PHE A 198 -3.22 13.96 2.93
CA PHE A 198 -1.99 13.23 3.24
C PHE A 198 -1.56 13.53 4.68
N GLN A 199 -1.06 12.52 5.38
CA GLN A 199 -0.56 12.65 6.74
C GLN A 199 0.82 13.33 6.76
N THR A 200 1.09 14.10 7.80
CA THR A 200 2.45 14.43 8.23
C THR A 200 3.04 13.26 9.03
N GLU A 201 4.33 13.30 9.31
CA GLU A 201 4.95 12.34 10.23
C GLU A 201 4.26 12.31 11.57
N GLU A 202 3.98 13.48 12.16
CA GLU A 202 3.36 13.60 13.48
C GLU A 202 1.94 13.01 13.48
N GLU A 203 1.12 13.35 12.48
CA GLU A 203 -0.24 12.81 12.34
C GLU A 203 -0.21 11.28 12.22
N LEU A 204 0.71 10.74 11.42
CA LEU A 204 0.86 9.29 11.28
C LEU A 204 1.30 8.63 12.58
N ARG A 205 2.32 9.19 13.27
CA ARG A 205 2.78 8.67 14.55
C ARG A 205 1.66 8.66 15.60
N ASN A 206 0.82 9.68 15.63
CA ASN A 206 -0.31 9.75 16.55
C ASN A 206 -1.34 8.66 16.25
N ILE A 207 -1.71 8.47 14.96
CA ILE A 207 -2.61 7.39 14.55
C ILE A 207 -2.06 6.03 14.98
N LEU A 208 -0.78 5.77 14.72
CA LEU A 208 -0.16 4.49 15.05
C LEU A 208 -0.08 4.28 16.59
N LYS A 209 0.25 5.32 17.36
CA LYS A 209 0.32 5.24 18.84
C LYS A 209 -1.02 4.95 19.50
N GLU A 210 -2.12 5.39 18.91
CA GLU A 210 -3.47 5.08 19.40
C GLU A 210 -3.85 3.61 19.16
N MET A 211 -3.23 2.95 18.18
CA MET A 211 -3.64 1.62 17.72
C MET A 211 -2.65 0.50 18.10
N TYR A 212 -1.36 0.80 18.19
CA TYR A 212 -0.30 -0.21 18.31
C TYR A 212 0.54 -0.01 19.56
N LYS A 213 0.96 -1.12 20.20
CA LYS A 213 1.77 -1.12 21.42
C LYS A 213 3.23 -0.77 21.17
N GLN A 214 3.77 -1.26 20.06
CA GLN A 214 5.16 -1.01 19.65
C GLN A 214 5.17 -0.45 18.23
N ILE A 215 6.03 0.53 18.00
CA ILE A 215 6.14 1.22 16.72
C ILE A 215 7.61 1.41 16.40
N ASP A 216 8.08 0.72 15.37
CA ASP A 216 9.35 0.97 14.71
C ASP A 216 9.06 1.72 13.42
N LEU A 217 9.44 3.01 13.34
CA LEU A 217 9.09 3.89 12.21
C LEU A 217 10.30 4.70 11.79
N HIS A 218 10.63 4.59 10.51
CA HIS A 218 11.75 5.25 9.86
C HIS A 218 11.29 6.12 8.70
N ILE A 219 12.07 7.19 8.46
CA ILE A 219 11.80 8.14 7.38
C ILE A 219 12.96 8.12 6.39
N ASP A 220 12.62 8.08 5.12
CA ASP A 220 13.53 8.18 4.00
C ASP A 220 12.94 9.17 2.98
N GLY A 221 13.48 10.40 2.97
CA GLY A 221 12.94 11.51 2.18
C GLY A 221 11.49 11.85 2.57
N SER A 222 10.58 11.72 1.63
CA SER A 222 9.12 11.90 1.83
C SER A 222 8.36 10.58 2.02
N MET A 223 9.09 9.48 2.15
CA MET A 223 8.53 8.18 2.45
C MET A 223 8.78 7.81 3.91
N VAL A 224 7.85 7.08 4.48
CA VAL A 224 7.98 6.43 5.78
C VAL A 224 7.82 4.93 5.58
N TYR A 225 8.60 4.13 6.30
CA TYR A 225 8.37 2.70 6.45
C TYR A 225 8.36 2.33 7.92
N PHE A 226 7.58 1.32 8.27
CA PHE A 226 7.31 0.99 9.66
C PHE A 226 6.98 -0.49 9.86
N CYS A 227 7.18 -0.95 11.10
CA CYS A 227 6.67 -2.18 11.66
C CYS A 227 6.01 -1.86 13.00
N CYS A 228 4.73 -2.22 13.15
CA CYS A 228 3.93 -1.94 14.34
C CYS A 228 3.37 -3.24 14.92
N THR A 229 3.41 -3.41 16.25
CA THR A 229 2.84 -4.57 16.94
C THR A 229 1.52 -4.20 17.63
N LYS A 230 0.44 -4.97 17.37
CA LYS A 230 -0.92 -4.78 17.94
C LYS A 230 -1.01 -5.09 19.44
#